data_e8dd5636c907856f3a6dd7cb48c50e6e
#
_entry.id   e8dd5636c907856f3a6dd7cb48c50e6e
#
_cell.length_a   1.000
_cell.length_b   1.000
_cell.length_c   1.000
_cell.angle_alpha   90.00
_cell.angle_beta   90.00
_cell.angle_gamma   90.00
#
_symmetry.space_group_name_H-M   'P 1'
#
loop_
_entity.id
_entity.type
_entity.pdbx_description
1 polymer ?
#
loop_
_entity_poly.entity_id
_entity_poly.type
_entity_poly.pdbx_seq_one_letter_code
_entity_poly.pdbx_strand_id
1 'polypeptide(L)'
;VRAVGIDDGQHVDETRLIYLPAHRNPVDELARREAEVLVELLRTEQERRHGHRNLADLRGLAAHLLDGLVSHELIQSVEARVSEYVVSLTGGVSRQHAFIGRQEVDDAFLARVLEFLLSAVDQRAMAQRLEVSGLGYVNLLHIAVTLAAVPGSETAPSAEPPSGPGDGELQPGLVGVDGRATSGDPIAEADAEAEAIEDSFFPEVFHATIVIEEPEAHLHPQLQHGLMRYLRRVTLERPELQLIVSTHSSEMMSACQPADIVVLRLDGHGDRISRVVAHLPLETQDRDRVFRLTALHFDATRTAALFAGRLALVEGVTDALLLRQFGLAWSGSDLSKRDFVDALTIVPMGCKVGEWPVQLLASPGYELATRIAILRDTDDRSGAPASDPSWITTYSAETVRCFLNHPTLEPAITVGNEGLVADALAAVGLPVPSPITPGAIDDLFRNIGRDRKGEFAFALAGTTQAALAAGRAPVVPDHVAALFSYLYPANEVGDTTPDATSTSH
;
A
#
# COMPACT_ATOMS: atom_id res chain seq x y z
N VAL A 1 14.97 -14.32 12.34
CA VAL A 1 15.99 -14.39 11.28
C VAL A 1 17.33 -14.23 11.94
N ARG A 2 18.14 -15.30 12.02
CA ARG A 2 19.57 -15.18 12.33
C ARG A 2 20.17 -14.46 11.11
N ALA A 3 20.76 -13.29 11.32
CA ALA A 3 21.71 -12.75 10.38
C ALA A 3 22.87 -13.75 10.30
N VAL A 4 22.87 -14.60 9.30
CA VAL A 4 24.06 -15.34 8.91
C VAL A 4 24.96 -14.29 8.28
N GLY A 5 26.11 -14.00 8.89
CA GLY A 5 27.09 -13.14 8.27
C GLY A 5 27.42 -13.69 6.89
N ILE A 6 27.19 -12.89 5.87
CA ILE A 6 27.64 -13.18 4.52
C ILE A 6 29.17 -13.11 4.61
N ASP A 7 29.81 -14.23 4.34
CA ASP A 7 31.26 -14.32 4.33
C ASP A 7 31.80 -13.47 3.17
N ASP A 8 32.91 -12.76 3.41
CA ASP A 8 33.42 -11.67 2.60
C ASP A 8 33.40 -11.94 1.07
N GLY A 9 32.65 -11.13 0.34
CA GLY A 9 32.96 -10.72 -1.04
C GLY A 9 32.48 -11.63 -2.17
N GLN A 10 32.13 -12.90 -1.99
CA GLN A 10 31.72 -13.79 -3.09
C GLN A 10 30.21 -13.75 -3.43
N HIS A 11 29.35 -13.28 -2.53
CA HIS A 11 27.89 -13.30 -2.73
C HIS A 11 27.27 -11.90 -2.97
N VAL A 12 28.06 -10.84 -2.96
CA VAL A 12 27.53 -9.49 -3.21
C VAL A 12 27.05 -9.36 -4.66
N ASP A 13 27.73 -10.06 -5.58
CA ASP A 13 27.38 -10.05 -7.01
C ASP A 13 26.11 -10.86 -7.32
N GLU A 14 25.68 -11.74 -6.43
CA GLU A 14 24.45 -12.54 -6.54
C GLU A 14 23.23 -11.82 -5.97
N THR A 15 23.40 -10.67 -5.30
CA THR A 15 22.30 -9.93 -4.69
C THR A 15 21.96 -8.70 -5.53
N ARG A 16 20.70 -8.54 -5.87
CA ARG A 16 20.18 -7.38 -6.60
C ARG A 16 19.14 -6.64 -5.78
N LEU A 17 19.29 -5.33 -5.68
CA LEU A 17 18.32 -4.45 -5.04
C LEU A 17 17.63 -3.58 -6.10
N ILE A 18 16.32 -3.71 -6.17
CA ILE A 18 15.48 -2.88 -7.02
C ILE A 18 14.63 -1.99 -6.12
N TYR A 19 14.72 -0.69 -6.30
CA TYR A 19 14.03 0.27 -5.47
C TYR A 19 13.02 1.09 -6.27
N LEU A 20 11.75 1.02 -5.88
CA LEU A 20 10.64 1.77 -6.44
C LEU A 20 10.17 2.82 -5.41
N PRO A 21 10.63 4.09 -5.50
CA PRO A 21 10.33 5.13 -4.51
C PRO A 21 8.87 5.62 -4.59
N ALA A 22 8.34 6.16 -3.48
CA ALA A 22 6.99 6.72 -3.40
C ALA A 22 6.79 7.93 -4.32
N HIS A 23 7.75 8.85 -4.30
CA HIS A 23 7.73 10.05 -5.13
C HIS A 23 8.37 9.79 -6.50
N ARG A 24 7.69 9.01 -7.30
CA ARG A 24 8.07 8.77 -8.69
C ARG A 24 7.01 9.38 -9.61
N ASN A 25 7.47 9.99 -10.69
CA ASN A 25 6.63 10.09 -11.86
C ASN A 25 6.81 8.78 -12.63
N PRO A 26 5.89 7.81 -12.51
CA PRO A 26 6.06 6.50 -13.16
C PRO A 26 6.16 6.66 -14.68
N VAL A 27 5.62 7.72 -15.25
CA VAL A 27 5.78 8.07 -16.67
C VAL A 27 7.24 8.42 -16.97
N ASP A 28 7.85 9.32 -16.20
CA ASP A 28 9.23 9.72 -16.42
C ASP A 28 10.22 8.58 -16.10
N GLU A 29 9.92 7.75 -15.12
CA GLU A 29 10.77 6.61 -14.79
C GLU A 29 10.70 5.51 -15.84
N LEU A 30 9.51 5.16 -16.28
CA LEU A 30 9.34 4.29 -17.45
C LEU A 30 10.00 4.90 -18.69
N ALA A 31 9.94 6.20 -18.91
CA ALA A 31 10.57 6.87 -20.05
C ALA A 31 12.10 7.00 -19.94
N ARG A 32 12.69 7.12 -18.73
CA ARG A 32 14.13 7.30 -18.55
C ARG A 32 14.91 6.04 -18.25
N ARG A 33 14.31 5.09 -17.53
CA ARG A 33 14.87 3.76 -17.22
C ARG A 33 14.37 2.69 -18.17
N GLU A 34 13.44 3.02 -19.05
CA GLU A 34 12.88 2.10 -20.05
C GLU A 34 13.95 1.38 -20.85
N ALA A 35 15.04 2.05 -21.13
CA ALA A 35 16.12 1.45 -21.89
C ALA A 35 16.61 0.15 -21.23
N GLU A 36 16.95 0.18 -19.96
CA GLU A 36 17.52 -0.98 -19.26
C GLU A 36 16.45 -2.03 -18.91
N VAL A 37 15.31 -1.60 -18.39
CA VAL A 37 14.24 -2.52 -17.94
C VAL A 37 13.57 -3.20 -19.14
N LEU A 38 13.33 -2.46 -20.24
CA LEU A 38 12.75 -3.03 -21.45
C LEU A 38 13.70 -4.03 -22.13
N VAL A 39 15.00 -3.70 -22.18
CA VAL A 39 16.02 -4.62 -22.71
C VAL A 39 16.05 -5.89 -21.86
N GLU A 40 16.08 -5.76 -20.53
CA GLU A 40 16.13 -6.91 -19.65
C GLU A 40 14.86 -7.77 -19.78
N LEU A 41 13.69 -7.15 -19.94
CA LEU A 41 12.44 -7.84 -20.21
C LEU A 41 12.49 -8.61 -21.54
N LEU A 42 13.04 -7.99 -22.60
CA LEU A 42 13.21 -8.65 -23.91
C LEU A 42 14.20 -9.81 -23.81
N ARG A 43 15.31 -9.65 -23.10
CA ARG A 43 16.30 -10.71 -22.86
C ARG A 43 15.70 -11.87 -22.07
N THR A 44 14.94 -11.59 -21.02
CA THR A 44 14.25 -12.61 -20.21
C THR A 44 13.22 -13.38 -21.03
N GLU A 45 12.46 -12.71 -21.90
CA GLU A 45 11.49 -13.35 -22.78
C GLU A 45 12.18 -14.16 -23.90
N GLN A 46 13.32 -13.69 -24.40
CA GLN A 46 14.12 -14.41 -25.38
C GLN A 46 14.70 -15.71 -24.79
N GLU A 47 15.23 -15.62 -23.55
CA GLU A 47 15.73 -16.78 -22.81
C GLU A 47 14.60 -17.79 -22.57
N ARG A 48 13.41 -17.36 -22.17
CA ARG A 48 12.28 -18.24 -21.98
C ARG A 48 11.82 -18.95 -23.24
N ARG A 49 11.91 -18.29 -24.40
CA ARG A 49 11.46 -18.85 -25.70
C ARG A 49 12.51 -19.68 -26.40
N HIS A 50 13.76 -19.27 -26.36
CA HIS A 50 14.80 -19.79 -27.20
C HIS A 50 16.02 -20.33 -26.42
N GLY A 51 16.04 -20.14 -25.09
CA GLY A 51 17.13 -20.62 -24.23
C GLY A 51 18.39 -19.77 -24.27
N HIS A 52 18.35 -18.57 -24.84
CA HIS A 52 19.45 -17.60 -24.86
C HIS A 52 18.96 -16.17 -24.71
N ARG A 53 19.83 -15.27 -24.22
CA ARG A 53 19.48 -13.86 -23.91
C ARG A 53 19.84 -12.89 -25.03
N ASN A 54 20.43 -13.36 -26.09
CA ASN A 54 20.90 -12.56 -27.21
C ASN A 54 19.74 -11.99 -28.06
N LEU A 55 19.73 -10.67 -28.29
CA LEU A 55 18.73 -9.96 -29.10
C LEU A 55 19.21 -9.69 -30.54
N ALA A 56 20.19 -10.47 -31.07
CA ALA A 56 20.79 -10.26 -32.38
C ALA A 56 19.74 -10.20 -33.50
N ASP A 57 18.73 -11.06 -33.48
CA ASP A 57 17.65 -11.09 -34.49
C ASP A 57 16.86 -9.77 -34.50
N LEU A 58 16.51 -9.24 -33.35
CA LEU A 58 15.80 -7.95 -33.22
C LEU A 58 16.70 -6.79 -33.68
N ARG A 59 17.98 -6.78 -33.29
CA ARG A 59 18.96 -5.79 -33.74
C ARG A 59 19.15 -5.87 -35.26
N GLY A 60 19.27 -7.06 -35.80
CA GLY A 60 19.39 -7.28 -37.25
C GLY A 60 18.20 -6.79 -38.05
N LEU A 61 16.97 -7.05 -37.54
CA LEU A 61 15.74 -6.53 -38.15
C LEU A 61 15.69 -5.01 -38.11
N ALA A 62 15.98 -4.40 -36.97
CA ALA A 62 16.01 -2.95 -36.83
C ALA A 62 17.07 -2.29 -37.71
N ALA A 63 18.28 -2.89 -37.81
CA ALA A 63 19.34 -2.46 -38.69
C ALA A 63 18.90 -2.44 -40.16
N HIS A 64 18.26 -3.55 -40.59
CA HIS A 64 17.76 -3.68 -41.97
C HIS A 64 16.69 -2.63 -42.31
N LEU A 65 15.77 -2.32 -41.37
CA LEU A 65 14.76 -1.27 -41.57
C LEU A 65 15.41 0.12 -41.65
N LEU A 66 16.46 0.41 -40.87
CA LEU A 66 17.23 1.66 -40.95
C LEU A 66 18.04 1.78 -42.24
N ASP A 67 18.64 0.68 -42.74
CA ASP A 67 19.30 0.68 -44.04
C ASP A 67 18.33 0.98 -45.18
N GLY A 68 17.10 0.47 -45.10
CA GLY A 68 16.03 0.86 -46.00
C GLY A 68 15.67 2.33 -45.95
N LEU A 69 15.65 2.91 -44.74
CA LEU A 69 15.40 4.34 -44.55
C LEU A 69 16.54 5.20 -45.14
N VAL A 70 17.80 4.85 -44.87
CA VAL A 70 18.99 5.54 -45.42
C VAL A 70 18.98 5.53 -46.94
N SER A 71 18.50 4.45 -47.54
CA SER A 71 18.40 4.28 -48.98
C SER A 71 17.22 5.06 -49.61
N HIS A 72 16.42 5.73 -48.82
CA HIS A 72 15.25 6.46 -49.31
C HIS A 72 15.64 7.65 -50.18
N GLU A 73 14.91 7.88 -51.28
CA GLU A 73 15.16 8.95 -52.29
C GLU A 73 15.35 10.33 -51.68
N LEU A 74 14.59 10.69 -50.64
CA LEU A 74 14.72 11.94 -49.94
C LEU A 74 16.09 12.13 -49.29
N ILE A 75 16.60 11.07 -48.63
CA ILE A 75 17.92 11.06 -47.97
C ILE A 75 19.00 11.26 -49.00
N GLN A 76 18.98 10.49 -50.11
CA GLN A 76 19.93 10.62 -51.22
C GLN A 76 19.88 12.04 -51.84
N SER A 77 18.73 12.63 -51.95
CA SER A 77 18.55 14.01 -52.43
C SER A 77 19.24 15.03 -51.48
N VAL A 78 19.12 14.82 -50.17
CA VAL A 78 19.79 15.67 -49.17
C VAL A 78 21.31 15.51 -49.26
N GLU A 79 21.83 14.26 -49.36
CA GLU A 79 23.24 13.97 -49.52
C GLU A 79 23.82 14.63 -50.77
N ALA A 80 23.13 14.53 -51.89
CA ALA A 80 23.54 15.18 -53.14
C ALA A 80 23.64 16.71 -52.98
N ARG A 81 22.62 17.31 -52.37
CA ARG A 81 22.58 18.75 -52.12
C ARG A 81 23.66 19.23 -51.17
N VAL A 82 23.90 18.52 -50.07
CA VAL A 82 25.00 18.83 -49.11
C VAL A 82 26.36 18.69 -49.79
N SER A 83 26.56 17.61 -50.57
CA SER A 83 27.80 17.41 -51.33
C SER A 83 28.08 18.50 -52.33
N GLU A 84 27.07 19.04 -53.00
CA GLU A 84 27.18 20.20 -53.89
C GLU A 84 27.70 21.47 -53.16
N TYR A 85 27.14 21.74 -51.97
CA TYR A 85 27.64 22.85 -51.12
C TYR A 85 29.07 22.64 -50.63
N VAL A 86 29.45 21.40 -50.24
CA VAL A 86 30.81 21.08 -49.79
C VAL A 86 31.80 21.28 -50.93
N VAL A 87 31.46 20.87 -52.15
CA VAL A 87 32.31 21.13 -53.34
C VAL A 87 32.45 22.61 -53.60
N SER A 88 31.35 23.38 -53.51
CA SER A 88 31.37 24.82 -53.69
C SER A 88 32.23 25.56 -52.64
N LEU A 89 32.15 25.17 -51.40
CA LEU A 89 32.90 25.70 -50.29
C LEU A 89 34.43 25.40 -50.41
N THR A 90 34.79 24.23 -50.96
CA THR A 90 36.18 23.85 -51.13
C THR A 90 36.77 24.32 -52.45
N GLY A 91 36.00 25.01 -53.28
CA GLY A 91 36.43 25.42 -54.61
C GLY A 91 36.86 24.25 -55.54
N GLY A 92 36.44 23.05 -55.23
CA GLY A 92 36.82 21.83 -55.95
C GLY A 92 38.23 21.32 -55.67
N VAL A 93 38.99 21.97 -54.78
CA VAL A 93 40.35 21.60 -54.42
C VAL A 93 40.41 20.29 -53.61
N SER A 94 39.37 20.05 -52.79
CA SER A 94 39.22 18.79 -52.03
C SER A 94 37.86 18.19 -52.37
N ARG A 95 37.87 16.99 -52.89
CA ARG A 95 36.62 16.22 -53.20
C ARG A 95 36.18 15.46 -51.94
N GLN A 96 35.16 15.99 -51.27
CA GLN A 96 34.50 15.32 -50.16
C GLN A 96 33.03 15.13 -50.50
N HIS A 97 32.49 13.95 -50.15
CA HIS A 97 31.12 13.62 -50.32
C HIS A 97 30.49 13.42 -48.95
N ALA A 98 29.34 13.97 -48.72
CA ALA A 98 28.57 13.78 -47.48
C ALA A 98 27.59 12.60 -47.66
N PHE A 99 27.61 11.71 -46.74
CA PHE A 99 26.66 10.61 -46.64
C PHE A 99 25.96 10.61 -45.29
N ILE A 100 24.70 10.22 -45.28
CA ILE A 100 23.89 10.02 -44.07
C ILE A 100 23.88 8.50 -43.83
N GLY A 101 24.57 8.05 -42.78
CA GLY A 101 24.57 6.67 -42.32
C GLY A 101 23.57 6.42 -41.20
N ARG A 102 23.28 5.16 -40.95
CA ARG A 102 22.59 4.77 -39.73
C ARG A 102 23.50 4.77 -38.51
N GLN A 103 22.92 4.94 -37.34
CA GLN A 103 23.61 4.64 -36.10
C GLN A 103 23.71 3.11 -35.92
N GLU A 104 24.68 2.69 -35.13
CA GLU A 104 24.77 1.29 -34.70
C GLU A 104 23.54 0.92 -33.89
N VAL A 105 23.00 -0.27 -34.14
CA VAL A 105 21.81 -0.78 -33.47
C VAL A 105 22.27 -1.71 -32.36
N ASP A 106 22.39 -1.17 -31.18
CA ASP A 106 22.62 -1.88 -29.93
C ASP A 106 21.28 -2.12 -29.17
N ASP A 107 21.33 -2.85 -28.08
CA ASP A 107 20.15 -3.11 -27.24
C ASP A 107 19.57 -1.81 -26.65
N ALA A 108 20.42 -0.83 -26.32
CA ALA A 108 19.97 0.47 -25.84
C ALA A 108 19.25 1.29 -26.93
N PHE A 109 19.59 1.08 -28.22
CA PHE A 109 18.82 1.65 -29.32
C PHE A 109 17.40 1.08 -29.38
N LEU A 110 17.25 -0.25 -29.24
CA LEU A 110 15.93 -0.90 -29.24
C LEU A 110 15.03 -0.31 -28.14
N ALA A 111 15.58 -0.09 -26.97
CA ALA A 111 14.85 0.49 -25.85
C ALA A 111 14.43 1.95 -26.10
N ARG A 112 15.21 2.72 -26.86
CA ARG A 112 14.85 4.12 -27.20
C ARG A 112 13.77 4.25 -28.25
N VAL A 113 13.56 3.26 -29.09
CA VAL A 113 12.58 3.28 -30.18
C VAL A 113 11.29 2.54 -29.86
N LEU A 114 11.26 1.76 -28.78
CA LEU A 114 10.10 1.05 -28.28
C LEU A 114 9.52 1.77 -27.07
N GLU A 115 8.21 1.76 -26.93
CA GLU A 115 7.52 2.37 -25.78
C GLU A 115 6.39 1.47 -25.28
N PHE A 116 6.10 1.52 -23.97
CA PHE A 116 4.92 0.88 -23.41
C PHE A 116 3.67 1.71 -23.69
N LEU A 117 2.61 1.02 -24.09
CA LEU A 117 1.30 1.60 -24.31
C LEU A 117 0.28 0.88 -23.44
N LEU A 118 -0.76 1.59 -22.96
CA LEU A 118 -1.85 1.02 -22.18
C LEU A 118 -3.17 1.12 -22.92
N SER A 119 -3.99 0.07 -22.82
CA SER A 119 -5.37 0.07 -23.31
C SER A 119 -6.30 -0.58 -22.31
N ALA A 120 -7.53 -0.06 -22.20
CA ALA A 120 -8.60 -0.68 -21.40
C ALA A 120 -9.26 -1.88 -22.13
N VAL A 121 -8.99 -2.04 -23.41
CA VAL A 121 -9.52 -3.13 -24.24
C VAL A 121 -8.33 -3.86 -24.89
N ASP A 122 -8.49 -5.15 -25.14
CA ASP A 122 -7.45 -5.97 -25.81
C ASP A 122 -7.41 -5.69 -27.33
N GLN A 123 -7.04 -4.45 -27.64
CA GLN A 123 -6.88 -3.99 -29.03
C GLN A 123 -5.70 -3.00 -29.08
N ARG A 124 -4.62 -3.40 -29.74
CA ARG A 124 -3.41 -2.57 -29.90
C ARG A 124 -3.69 -1.20 -30.53
N ALA A 125 -4.64 -1.14 -31.46
CA ALA A 125 -5.03 0.12 -32.12
C ALA A 125 -5.66 1.15 -31.16
N MET A 126 -6.18 0.71 -30.01
CA MET A 126 -6.76 1.56 -28.96
C MET A 126 -5.78 1.89 -27.85
N ALA A 127 -4.58 1.37 -27.92
CA ALA A 127 -3.55 1.62 -26.92
C ALA A 127 -3.05 3.06 -26.98
N GLN A 128 -2.89 3.68 -25.81
CA GLN A 128 -2.50 5.07 -25.65
C GLN A 128 -1.16 5.16 -24.91
N ARG A 129 -0.47 6.26 -25.14
CA ARG A 129 0.75 6.59 -24.41
C ARG A 129 0.49 6.73 -22.92
N LEU A 130 1.52 6.48 -22.10
CA LEU A 130 1.40 6.49 -20.65
C LEU A 130 1.02 7.87 -20.09
N GLU A 131 1.42 8.96 -20.77
CA GLU A 131 1.13 10.33 -20.35
C GLU A 131 -0.37 10.67 -20.32
N VAL A 132 -1.17 9.96 -21.11
CA VAL A 132 -2.65 10.15 -21.15
C VAL A 132 -3.39 9.08 -20.35
N SER A 133 -2.66 8.14 -19.74
CA SER A 133 -3.22 7.07 -18.91
C SER A 133 -3.35 7.51 -17.46
N GLY A 134 -4.28 6.92 -16.72
CA GLY A 134 -4.42 7.20 -15.27
C GLY A 134 -3.18 6.73 -14.50
N LEU A 135 -2.61 7.59 -13.66
CA LEU A 135 -1.37 7.35 -12.90
C LEU A 135 -1.39 6.03 -12.11
N GLY A 136 -2.53 5.61 -11.59
CA GLY A 136 -2.66 4.34 -10.87
C GLY A 136 -2.35 3.14 -11.78
N TYR A 137 -2.84 3.13 -13.01
CA TYR A 137 -2.55 2.05 -13.95
C TYR A 137 -1.11 2.07 -14.44
N VAL A 138 -0.53 3.27 -14.62
CA VAL A 138 0.90 3.41 -14.95
C VAL A 138 1.77 2.88 -13.81
N ASN A 139 1.38 3.14 -12.56
CA ASN A 139 2.06 2.60 -11.38
C ASN A 139 1.99 1.05 -11.33
N LEU A 140 0.82 0.47 -11.61
CA LEU A 140 0.66 -0.99 -11.70
C LEU A 140 1.50 -1.57 -12.84
N LEU A 141 1.52 -0.91 -14.00
CA LEU A 141 2.37 -1.31 -15.12
C LEU A 141 3.84 -1.30 -14.73
N HIS A 142 4.32 -0.26 -14.06
CA HIS A 142 5.71 -0.16 -13.61
C HIS A 142 6.09 -1.33 -12.67
N ILE A 143 5.23 -1.63 -11.69
CA ILE A 143 5.43 -2.79 -10.80
C ILE A 143 5.43 -4.10 -11.62
N ALA A 144 4.47 -4.26 -12.55
CA ALA A 144 4.37 -5.47 -13.36
C ALA A 144 5.59 -5.67 -14.27
N VAL A 145 6.06 -4.61 -14.92
CA VAL A 145 7.26 -4.61 -15.78
C VAL A 145 8.51 -4.95 -14.96
N THR A 146 8.65 -4.34 -13.77
CA THR A 146 9.77 -4.64 -12.86
C THR A 146 9.77 -6.11 -12.44
N LEU A 147 8.61 -6.66 -12.05
CA LEU A 147 8.51 -8.08 -11.67
C LEU A 147 8.76 -9.03 -12.85
N ALA A 148 8.31 -8.65 -14.05
CA ALA A 148 8.50 -9.45 -15.26
C ALA A 148 9.94 -9.42 -15.80
N ALA A 149 10.68 -8.33 -15.54
CA ALA A 149 12.08 -8.19 -15.92
C ALA A 149 13.02 -9.04 -15.05
N VAL A 150 12.59 -9.46 -13.85
CA VAL A 150 13.39 -10.39 -13.04
C VAL A 150 13.26 -11.79 -13.61
N PRO A 151 14.36 -12.45 -14.02
CA PRO A 151 14.33 -13.81 -14.55
C PRO A 151 13.68 -14.78 -13.56
N GLY A 152 12.89 -15.74 -14.05
CA GLY A 152 12.28 -16.77 -13.20
C GLY A 152 13.14 -18.03 -13.16
N SER A 153 13.07 -18.76 -12.05
CA SER A 153 13.71 -20.09 -11.94
C SER A 153 13.03 -21.17 -12.80
N GLU A 154 11.92 -20.86 -13.45
CA GLU A 154 11.23 -21.77 -14.36
C GLU A 154 11.83 -21.70 -15.78
N THR A 155 13.04 -22.18 -15.93
CA THR A 155 13.57 -22.59 -17.23
C THR A 155 13.14 -24.03 -17.52
N ALA A 156 11.87 -24.25 -17.81
CA ALA A 156 11.42 -25.45 -18.51
C ALA A 156 10.39 -25.03 -19.56
N PRO A 157 10.57 -25.32 -20.84
CA PRO A 157 9.61 -24.98 -21.86
C PRO A 157 8.32 -25.79 -21.64
N SER A 158 7.31 -25.20 -21.08
CA SER A 158 5.94 -25.68 -21.20
C SER A 158 5.54 -25.47 -22.66
N ALA A 159 5.82 -26.46 -23.46
CA ALA A 159 5.26 -26.59 -24.79
C ALA A 159 3.77 -26.90 -24.64
N GLU A 160 2.94 -25.85 -24.71
CA GLU A 160 1.62 -25.92 -25.35
C GLU A 160 1.08 -24.50 -25.50
N PRO A 161 0.87 -23.99 -26.72
CA PRO A 161 0.12 -22.76 -26.91
C PRO A 161 -1.36 -23.03 -26.59
N PRO A 162 -2.10 -22.07 -25.99
CA PRO A 162 -3.54 -22.23 -25.81
C PRO A 162 -4.21 -22.34 -27.19
N SER A 163 -4.79 -23.49 -27.45
CA SER A 163 -5.70 -23.71 -28.56
C SER A 163 -7.00 -22.93 -28.29
N GLY A 164 -7.09 -21.73 -28.86
CA GLY A 164 -8.35 -21.00 -28.99
C GLY A 164 -8.89 -21.15 -30.40
N PRO A 165 -10.20 -21.37 -30.57
CA PRO A 165 -10.82 -21.46 -31.88
C PRO A 165 -11.12 -20.05 -32.40
N GLY A 166 -10.74 -19.75 -33.63
CA GLY A 166 -11.15 -18.53 -34.25
C GLY A 166 -10.49 -18.27 -35.61
N ASP A 167 -11.02 -18.92 -36.63
CA ASP A 167 -10.79 -18.55 -38.04
C ASP A 167 -11.09 -17.07 -38.28
N GLY A 168 -10.09 -16.34 -38.71
CA GLY A 168 -10.20 -14.98 -39.18
C GLY A 168 -9.02 -14.67 -40.11
N GLU A 169 -9.21 -14.92 -41.40
CA GLU A 169 -8.29 -14.49 -42.46
C GLU A 169 -7.97 -12.99 -42.30
N LEU A 170 -6.70 -12.72 -41.98
CA LEU A 170 -6.10 -11.41 -42.24
C LEU A 170 -4.86 -11.70 -43.13
N GLN A 171 -5.05 -11.52 -44.42
CA GLN A 171 -3.93 -11.35 -45.31
C GLN A 171 -3.26 -10.00 -45.07
N PRO A 172 -2.00 -9.94 -44.75
CA PRO A 172 -1.13 -8.86 -45.15
C PRO A 172 -0.22 -9.37 -46.24
N GLY A 173 -0.36 -8.81 -47.41
CA GLY A 173 0.66 -8.94 -48.43
C GLY A 173 1.99 -8.36 -47.92
N LEU A 174 2.84 -9.18 -47.42
CA LEU A 174 4.27 -8.97 -47.31
C LEU A 174 4.94 -10.12 -48.04
N VAL A 175 5.55 -9.72 -49.14
CA VAL A 175 6.39 -10.49 -50.05
C VAL A 175 7.33 -11.37 -49.21
N GLY A 176 7.32 -12.68 -49.51
CA GLY A 176 8.23 -13.65 -48.94
C GLY A 176 9.68 -13.23 -49.18
N VAL A 177 10.39 -13.02 -48.11
CA VAL A 177 11.84 -13.07 -48.11
C VAL A 177 12.19 -14.52 -47.84
N ASP A 178 12.79 -15.17 -48.81
CA ASP A 178 13.32 -16.54 -48.71
C ASP A 178 14.09 -16.72 -47.39
N GLY A 179 13.55 -17.59 -46.53
CA GLY A 179 14.24 -18.07 -45.33
C GLY A 179 15.47 -18.88 -45.70
N ARG A 180 16.55 -18.21 -46.02
CA ARG A 180 17.90 -18.75 -45.78
C ARG A 180 18.31 -18.24 -44.42
N ALA A 181 18.16 -19.09 -43.41
CA ALA A 181 18.96 -19.00 -42.21
C ALA A 181 20.43 -18.92 -42.66
N THR A 182 21.00 -17.73 -42.58
CA THR A 182 22.44 -17.58 -42.54
C THR A 182 22.84 -18.27 -41.25
N SER A 183 23.48 -19.43 -41.38
CA SER A 183 24.21 -20.07 -40.30
C SER A 183 25.21 -19.03 -39.80
N GLY A 184 24.86 -18.32 -38.69
CA GLY A 184 25.75 -17.41 -38.02
C GLY A 184 27.01 -18.17 -37.63
N ASP A 185 28.14 -17.48 -37.64
CA ASP A 185 29.38 -18.03 -37.12
C ASP A 185 29.14 -18.43 -35.66
N PRO A 186 29.25 -19.73 -35.29
CA PRO A 186 28.99 -20.21 -33.95
C PRO A 186 29.83 -19.47 -32.86
N ILE A 187 30.99 -18.94 -33.26
CA ILE A 187 31.88 -18.18 -32.41
C ILE A 187 31.25 -16.78 -32.14
N ALA A 188 30.74 -16.12 -33.19
CA ALA A 188 30.09 -14.80 -33.05
C ALA A 188 28.78 -14.89 -32.27
N GLU A 189 28.05 -15.99 -32.36
CA GLU A 189 26.85 -16.25 -31.54
C GLU A 189 27.21 -16.48 -30.08
N ALA A 190 28.28 -17.25 -29.81
CA ALA A 190 28.76 -17.48 -28.46
C ALA A 190 29.32 -16.20 -27.80
N ASP A 191 30.07 -15.38 -28.59
CA ASP A 191 30.59 -14.09 -28.10
C ASP A 191 29.45 -13.09 -27.79
N ALA A 192 28.42 -13.04 -28.64
CA ALA A 192 27.25 -12.18 -28.42
C ALA A 192 26.38 -12.65 -27.25
N GLU A 193 26.32 -13.96 -26.98
CA GLU A 193 25.64 -14.50 -25.80
C GLU A 193 26.44 -14.19 -24.52
N ALA A 194 27.78 -14.35 -24.56
CA ALA A 194 28.65 -13.99 -23.45
C ALA A 194 28.55 -12.49 -23.11
N GLU A 195 28.53 -11.62 -24.12
CA GLU A 195 28.31 -10.18 -23.94
C GLU A 195 26.93 -9.89 -23.35
N ALA A 196 25.86 -10.56 -23.80
CA ALA A 196 24.51 -10.38 -23.29
C ALA A 196 24.36 -10.84 -21.82
N ILE A 197 25.11 -11.86 -21.40
CA ILE A 197 25.18 -12.34 -20.02
C ILE A 197 25.98 -11.34 -19.15
N GLU A 198 27.13 -10.86 -19.65
CA GLU A 198 27.98 -9.91 -18.93
C GLU A 198 27.27 -8.57 -18.74
N ASP A 199 26.52 -8.11 -19.74
CA ASP A 199 25.71 -6.89 -19.68
C ASP A 199 24.41 -7.06 -18.91
N SER A 200 24.06 -8.27 -18.48
CA SER A 200 22.80 -8.52 -17.77
C SER A 200 22.84 -7.94 -16.36
N PHE A 201 21.75 -7.30 -15.95
CA PHE A 201 21.57 -6.86 -14.56
C PHE A 201 21.47 -8.05 -13.58
N PHE A 202 21.03 -9.23 -14.05
CA PHE A 202 20.89 -10.42 -13.23
C PHE A 202 21.92 -11.49 -13.62
N PRO A 203 22.75 -11.95 -12.67
CA PRO A 203 23.65 -13.07 -12.89
C PRO A 203 22.85 -14.40 -12.99
N GLU A 204 23.52 -15.48 -13.37
CA GLU A 204 22.91 -16.82 -13.52
C GLU A 204 22.24 -17.29 -12.20
N VAL A 205 22.88 -17.02 -11.06
CA VAL A 205 22.32 -17.27 -9.73
C VAL A 205 22.19 -15.94 -9.00
N PHE A 206 21.00 -15.61 -8.56
CA PHE A 206 20.75 -14.34 -7.89
C PHE A 206 19.65 -14.44 -6.84
N HIS A 207 19.65 -13.44 -5.94
CA HIS A 207 18.55 -13.12 -5.06
C HIS A 207 18.17 -11.66 -5.26
N ALA A 208 16.92 -11.40 -5.62
CA ALA A 208 16.45 -10.04 -5.86
C ALA A 208 15.58 -9.55 -4.71
N THR A 209 15.95 -8.42 -4.11
CA THR A 209 15.12 -7.69 -3.15
C THR A 209 14.50 -6.50 -3.86
N ILE A 210 13.17 -6.46 -3.92
CA ILE A 210 12.41 -5.36 -4.50
C ILE A 210 11.77 -4.58 -3.35
N VAL A 211 12.14 -3.31 -3.21
CA VAL A 211 11.56 -2.38 -2.26
C VAL A 211 10.57 -1.49 -2.99
N ILE A 212 9.31 -1.52 -2.59
CA ILE A 212 8.23 -0.72 -3.19
C ILE A 212 7.67 0.21 -2.13
N GLU A 213 7.83 1.52 -2.34
CA GLU A 213 7.27 2.52 -1.44
C GLU A 213 5.90 2.99 -1.94
N GLU A 214 4.95 3.02 -1.03
CA GLU A 214 3.59 3.55 -1.21
C GLU A 214 2.94 3.15 -2.56
N PRO A 215 2.89 1.84 -2.89
CA PRO A 215 2.32 1.40 -4.16
C PRO A 215 0.83 1.72 -4.32
N GLU A 216 0.16 2.05 -3.22
CA GLU A 216 -1.22 2.52 -3.19
C GLU A 216 -1.44 3.89 -3.82
N ALA A 217 -0.39 4.67 -4.04
CA ALA A 217 -0.51 6.01 -4.61
C ALA A 217 -1.31 5.99 -5.93
N HIS A 218 -2.38 6.78 -5.98
CA HIS A 218 -3.32 6.87 -7.10
C HIS A 218 -4.11 5.59 -7.43
N LEU A 219 -4.05 4.54 -6.58
CA LEU A 219 -4.82 3.32 -6.77
C LEU A 219 -6.19 3.38 -6.06
N HIS A 220 -7.21 2.92 -6.75
CA HIS A 220 -8.51 2.68 -6.11
C HIS A 220 -8.39 1.59 -5.03
N PRO A 221 -9.10 1.69 -3.88
CA PRO A 221 -9.00 0.72 -2.77
C PRO A 221 -9.08 -0.76 -3.17
N GLN A 222 -9.97 -1.10 -4.11
CA GLN A 222 -10.08 -2.49 -4.61
C GLN A 222 -8.79 -2.99 -5.27
N LEU A 223 -8.06 -2.10 -5.97
CA LEU A 223 -6.79 -2.44 -6.61
C LEU A 223 -5.67 -2.58 -5.58
N GLN A 224 -5.69 -1.76 -4.51
CA GLN A 224 -4.72 -1.83 -3.42
C GLN A 224 -4.74 -3.21 -2.74
N HIS A 225 -5.93 -3.69 -2.39
CA HIS A 225 -6.10 -5.01 -1.80
C HIS A 225 -5.69 -6.14 -2.76
N GLY A 226 -6.06 -6.02 -4.04
CA GLY A 226 -5.69 -6.98 -5.09
C GLY A 226 -4.20 -7.03 -5.33
N LEU A 227 -3.54 -5.86 -5.37
CA LEU A 227 -2.10 -5.74 -5.54
C LEU A 227 -1.33 -6.46 -4.43
N MET A 228 -1.71 -6.21 -3.15
CA MET A 228 -1.01 -6.85 -2.04
C MET A 228 -1.13 -8.37 -2.05
N ARG A 229 -2.30 -8.90 -2.38
CA ARG A 229 -2.50 -10.35 -2.56
C ARG A 229 -1.67 -10.92 -3.71
N TYR A 230 -1.58 -10.18 -4.81
CA TYR A 230 -0.75 -10.56 -5.94
C TYR A 230 0.73 -10.61 -5.58
N LEU A 231 1.25 -9.54 -4.97
CA LEU A 231 2.65 -9.46 -4.54
C LEU A 231 3.02 -10.61 -3.59
N ARG A 232 2.15 -10.90 -2.64
CA ARG A 232 2.34 -12.03 -1.72
C ARG A 232 2.37 -13.39 -2.45
N ARG A 233 1.49 -13.58 -3.42
CA ARG A 233 1.50 -14.81 -4.22
C ARG A 233 2.80 -14.96 -5.01
N VAL A 234 3.27 -13.89 -5.63
CA VAL A 234 4.52 -13.88 -6.39
C VAL A 234 5.70 -14.33 -5.51
N THR A 235 5.80 -13.84 -4.27
CA THR A 235 6.91 -14.28 -3.38
C THR A 235 6.80 -15.73 -2.92
N LEU A 236 5.60 -16.32 -2.93
CA LEU A 236 5.42 -17.74 -2.61
C LEU A 236 5.79 -18.64 -3.81
N GLU A 237 5.55 -18.15 -5.03
CA GLU A 237 5.85 -18.86 -6.28
C GLU A 237 7.31 -18.68 -6.70
N ARG A 238 7.98 -17.61 -6.27
CA ARG A 238 9.32 -17.20 -6.69
C ARG A 238 10.24 -17.00 -5.46
N PRO A 239 10.90 -18.06 -4.98
CA PRO A 239 11.72 -18.00 -3.76
C PRO A 239 12.99 -17.15 -3.92
N GLU A 240 13.43 -16.85 -5.14
CA GLU A 240 14.52 -15.93 -5.46
C GLU A 240 14.15 -14.45 -5.19
N LEU A 241 12.84 -14.15 -5.00
CA LEU A 241 12.37 -12.80 -4.76
C LEU A 241 12.08 -12.54 -3.28
N GLN A 242 12.57 -11.41 -2.78
CA GLN A 242 12.11 -10.78 -1.55
C GLN A 242 11.42 -9.46 -1.87
N LEU A 243 10.21 -9.25 -1.34
CA LEU A 243 9.49 -7.99 -1.48
C LEU A 243 9.41 -7.28 -0.12
N ILE A 244 9.76 -6.01 -0.12
CA ILE A 244 9.57 -5.09 1.00
C ILE A 244 8.65 -3.98 0.53
N VAL A 245 7.49 -3.85 1.15
CA VAL A 245 6.48 -2.86 0.77
C VAL A 245 6.25 -1.92 1.94
N SER A 246 6.46 -0.62 1.75
CA SER A 246 6.00 0.39 2.70
C SER A 246 4.64 0.92 2.30
N THR A 247 3.73 1.10 3.25
CA THR A 247 2.37 1.55 2.97
C THR A 247 1.76 2.29 4.15
N HIS A 248 0.90 3.25 3.85
CA HIS A 248 -0.01 3.90 4.78
C HIS A 248 -1.47 3.47 4.56
N SER A 249 -1.72 2.51 3.67
CA SER A 249 -3.06 2.05 3.32
C SER A 249 -3.57 0.96 4.25
N SER A 250 -4.69 1.23 4.92
CA SER A 250 -5.44 0.23 5.67
C SER A 250 -5.96 -0.91 4.78
N GLU A 251 -6.25 -0.61 3.51
CA GLU A 251 -6.70 -1.62 2.54
C GLU A 251 -5.59 -2.62 2.21
N MET A 252 -4.37 -2.13 1.96
CA MET A 252 -3.22 -3.00 1.73
C MET A 252 -2.90 -3.84 2.97
N MET A 253 -2.92 -3.21 4.15
CA MET A 253 -2.66 -3.90 5.42
C MET A 253 -3.68 -5.00 5.71
N SER A 254 -4.96 -4.81 5.33
CA SER A 254 -6.00 -5.83 5.52
C SER A 254 -5.77 -7.10 4.69
N ALA A 255 -4.93 -7.02 3.65
CA ALA A 255 -4.55 -8.16 2.80
C ALA A 255 -3.27 -8.87 3.26
N CYS A 256 -2.55 -8.32 4.27
CA CYS A 256 -1.32 -8.88 4.80
C CYS A 256 -1.59 -10.02 5.79
N GLN A 257 -0.60 -10.90 5.97
CA GLN A 257 -0.59 -11.79 7.13
C GLN A 257 0.02 -11.06 8.31
N PRO A 258 -0.47 -11.27 9.55
CA PRO A 258 0.08 -10.59 10.72
C PRO A 258 1.59 -10.78 10.90
N ALA A 259 2.10 -11.96 10.55
CA ALA A 259 3.53 -12.28 10.66
C ALA A 259 4.42 -11.50 9.67
N ASP A 260 3.86 -10.99 8.57
CA ASP A 260 4.60 -10.25 7.55
C ASP A 260 4.69 -8.74 7.88
N ILE A 261 3.99 -8.30 8.95
CA ILE A 261 3.86 -6.89 9.29
C ILE A 261 5.06 -6.42 10.13
N VAL A 262 5.65 -5.30 9.70
CA VAL A 262 6.63 -4.53 10.45
C VAL A 262 6.10 -3.11 10.64
N VAL A 263 5.98 -2.69 11.89
CA VAL A 263 5.54 -1.32 12.23
C VAL A 263 6.77 -0.47 12.51
N LEU A 264 6.91 0.63 11.77
CA LEU A 264 7.94 1.64 11.97
C LEU A 264 7.33 2.87 12.64
N ARG A 265 7.95 3.35 13.71
CA ARG A 265 7.48 4.53 14.46
C ARG A 265 8.63 5.35 15.00
N LEU A 266 8.30 6.57 15.42
CA LEU A 266 9.12 7.35 16.32
C LEU A 266 8.64 7.09 17.75
N ASP A 267 9.56 6.92 18.67
CA ASP A 267 9.23 6.89 20.09
C ASP A 267 9.04 8.30 20.67
N GLY A 268 8.77 8.39 21.99
CA GLY A 268 8.59 9.68 22.67
C GLY A 268 9.83 10.58 22.69
N HIS A 269 11.01 10.06 22.34
CA HIS A 269 12.27 10.80 22.24
C HIS A 269 12.64 11.17 20.80
N GLY A 270 11.84 10.72 19.83
CA GLY A 270 12.08 10.93 18.40
C GLY A 270 12.98 9.88 17.76
N ASP A 271 13.35 8.83 18.49
CA ASP A 271 14.13 7.73 17.97
C ASP A 271 13.26 6.78 17.12
N ARG A 272 13.86 6.27 16.03
CA ARG A 272 13.17 5.33 15.14
C ARG A 272 13.16 3.94 15.76
N ILE A 273 11.97 3.41 15.98
CA ILE A 273 11.77 2.04 16.45
C ILE A 273 11.08 1.20 15.37
N SER A 274 11.45 -0.07 15.31
CA SER A 274 10.78 -1.07 14.48
C SER A 274 10.21 -2.18 15.35
N ARG A 275 9.02 -2.66 15.01
CA ARG A 275 8.35 -3.77 15.70
C ARG A 275 7.88 -4.78 14.67
N VAL A 276 8.49 -5.94 14.66
CA VAL A 276 8.13 -7.07 13.78
C VAL A 276 7.02 -7.86 14.45
N VAL A 277 5.80 -7.86 13.93
CA VAL A 277 4.65 -8.52 14.57
C VAL A 277 4.89 -10.02 14.82
N ALA A 278 5.66 -10.68 13.94
CA ALA A 278 6.08 -12.08 14.17
C ALA A 278 6.88 -12.29 15.47
N HIS A 279 7.48 -11.23 16.01
CA HIS A 279 8.33 -11.29 17.20
C HIS A 279 7.60 -10.83 18.48
N LEU A 280 6.27 -10.75 18.48
CA LEU A 280 5.50 -10.46 19.69
C LEU A 280 5.95 -11.37 20.85
N PRO A 281 6.25 -10.80 22.03
CA PRO A 281 6.78 -11.54 23.20
C PRO A 281 5.67 -12.34 23.89
N LEU A 282 5.02 -13.22 23.18
CA LEU A 282 3.97 -14.10 23.63
C LEU A 282 4.42 -15.56 23.50
N GLU A 283 3.90 -16.42 24.36
CA GLU A 283 4.02 -17.86 24.18
C GLU A 283 3.47 -18.28 22.81
N THR A 284 4.02 -19.31 22.21
CA THR A 284 3.68 -19.72 20.82
C THR A 284 2.19 -19.91 20.63
N GLN A 285 1.49 -20.52 21.58
CA GLN A 285 0.06 -20.77 21.51
C GLN A 285 -0.77 -19.47 21.51
N ASP A 286 -0.40 -18.51 22.36
CA ASP A 286 -1.07 -17.22 22.45
C ASP A 286 -0.77 -16.36 21.22
N ARG A 287 0.46 -16.35 20.75
CA ARG A 287 0.86 -15.67 19.53
C ARG A 287 0.09 -16.19 18.31
N ASP A 288 0.00 -17.50 18.15
CA ASP A 288 -0.77 -18.12 17.06
C ASP A 288 -2.26 -17.79 17.17
N ARG A 289 -2.79 -17.72 18.39
CA ARG A 289 -4.17 -17.28 18.62
C ARG A 289 -4.36 -15.83 18.21
N VAL A 290 -3.47 -14.93 18.63
CA VAL A 290 -3.51 -13.51 18.24
C VAL A 290 -3.44 -13.37 16.72
N PHE A 291 -2.57 -14.10 16.02
CA PHE A 291 -2.45 -14.05 14.56
C PHE A 291 -3.72 -14.54 13.87
N ARG A 292 -4.32 -15.64 14.32
CA ARG A 292 -5.59 -16.12 13.76
C ARG A 292 -6.72 -15.10 13.94
N LEU A 293 -6.82 -14.50 15.12
CA LEU A 293 -7.85 -13.49 15.40
C LEU A 293 -7.59 -12.21 14.62
N THR A 294 -6.34 -11.80 14.50
CA THR A 294 -5.94 -10.65 13.67
C THR A 294 -6.33 -10.91 12.21
N ALA A 295 -5.96 -12.05 11.64
CA ALA A 295 -6.31 -12.40 10.25
C ALA A 295 -7.83 -12.49 10.02
N LEU A 296 -8.60 -12.89 11.04
CA LEU A 296 -10.06 -12.97 10.96
C LEU A 296 -10.74 -11.59 11.03
N HIS A 297 -10.22 -10.71 11.88
CA HIS A 297 -10.89 -9.45 12.23
C HIS A 297 -10.30 -8.22 11.56
N PHE A 298 -9.10 -8.29 10.98
CA PHE A 298 -8.49 -7.14 10.32
C PHE A 298 -9.13 -6.89 8.96
N ASP A 299 -10.02 -5.92 8.96
CA ASP A 299 -10.49 -5.19 7.78
C ASP A 299 -9.85 -3.80 7.73
N ALA A 300 -10.14 -3.02 6.70
CA ALA A 300 -9.58 -1.67 6.55
C ALA A 300 -9.87 -0.74 7.75
N THR A 301 -11.00 -0.91 8.43
CA THR A 301 -11.35 -0.10 9.61
C THR A 301 -10.50 -0.47 10.81
N ARG A 302 -10.29 -1.78 11.05
CA ARG A 302 -9.56 -2.25 12.24
C ARG A 302 -8.06 -2.18 12.07
N THR A 303 -7.55 -2.33 10.85
CA THR A 303 -6.12 -2.14 10.54
C THR A 303 -5.64 -0.70 10.79
N ALA A 304 -6.55 0.29 10.80
CA ALA A 304 -6.23 1.65 11.22
C ALA A 304 -5.61 1.73 12.62
N ALA A 305 -5.90 0.75 13.50
CA ALA A 305 -5.26 0.66 14.81
C ALA A 305 -3.73 0.54 14.74
N LEU A 306 -3.18 -0.09 13.69
CA LEU A 306 -1.74 -0.24 13.51
C LEU A 306 -1.03 1.08 13.22
N PHE A 307 -1.74 2.07 12.69
CA PHE A 307 -1.20 3.39 12.37
C PHE A 307 -1.38 4.40 13.53
N ALA A 308 -2.29 4.11 14.47
CA ALA A 308 -2.61 5.02 15.56
C ALA A 308 -1.62 4.90 16.73
N GLY A 309 -1.06 6.03 17.18
CA GLY A 309 -0.30 6.09 18.44
C GLY A 309 -1.23 6.04 19.67
N ARG A 310 -2.39 6.71 19.57
CA ARG A 310 -3.43 6.77 20.61
C ARG A 310 -4.76 6.38 19.98
N LEU A 311 -5.48 5.45 20.60
CA LEU A 311 -6.74 4.95 20.04
C LEU A 311 -7.72 4.52 21.11
N ALA A 312 -9.00 4.48 20.74
CA ALA A 312 -10.06 3.87 21.52
C ALA A 312 -10.55 2.58 20.84
N LEU A 313 -10.53 1.46 21.55
CA LEU A 313 -11.18 0.22 21.14
C LEU A 313 -12.57 0.18 21.75
N VAL A 314 -13.59 -0.03 20.93
CA VAL A 314 -15.00 -0.07 21.35
C VAL A 314 -15.67 -1.35 20.85
N GLU A 315 -16.78 -1.76 21.46
CA GLU A 315 -17.42 -3.02 21.08
C GLU A 315 -18.09 -2.93 19.71
N GLY A 316 -18.82 -1.85 19.44
CA GLY A 316 -19.61 -1.71 18.22
C GLY A 316 -19.56 -0.33 17.58
N VAL A 317 -20.20 -0.23 16.42
CA VAL A 317 -20.33 1.04 15.67
C VAL A 317 -21.18 2.07 16.44
N THR A 318 -22.11 1.63 17.26
CA THR A 318 -22.94 2.48 18.13
C THR A 318 -22.10 3.15 19.18
N ASP A 319 -21.19 2.40 19.82
CA ASP A 319 -20.22 2.94 20.78
C ASP A 319 -19.31 3.96 20.12
N ALA A 320 -18.79 3.65 18.93
CA ALA A 320 -17.91 4.57 18.21
C ALA A 320 -18.62 5.89 17.87
N LEU A 321 -19.88 5.80 17.41
CA LEU A 321 -20.70 6.96 17.06
C LEU A 321 -20.95 7.85 18.28
N LEU A 322 -21.45 7.26 19.38
CA LEU A 322 -21.79 8.01 20.58
C LEU A 322 -20.55 8.52 21.31
N LEU A 323 -19.48 7.72 21.36
CA LEU A 323 -18.19 8.16 21.92
C LEU A 323 -17.72 9.44 21.24
N ARG A 324 -17.78 9.54 19.91
CA ARG A 324 -17.40 10.75 19.18
C ARG A 324 -18.27 11.94 19.55
N GLN A 325 -19.60 11.76 19.66
CA GLN A 325 -20.52 12.85 20.04
C GLN A 325 -20.27 13.35 21.48
N PHE A 326 -20.08 12.43 22.42
CA PHE A 326 -19.72 12.80 23.80
C PHE A 326 -18.31 13.41 23.90
N GLY A 327 -17.40 13.03 23.01
CA GLY A 327 -16.08 13.66 22.87
C GLY A 327 -16.20 15.14 22.46
N LEU A 328 -17.05 15.43 21.49
CA LEU A 328 -17.34 16.82 21.11
C LEU A 328 -17.97 17.62 22.27
N ALA A 329 -18.86 16.98 23.06
CA ALA A 329 -19.38 17.60 24.27
C ALA A 329 -18.29 17.83 25.34
N TRP A 330 -17.38 16.84 25.52
CA TRP A 330 -16.24 16.94 26.43
C TRP A 330 -15.26 18.07 26.05
N SER A 331 -15.06 18.29 24.73
CA SER A 331 -14.17 19.36 24.26
C SER A 331 -14.67 20.77 24.64
N GLY A 332 -16.00 20.95 24.81
CA GLY A 332 -16.60 22.23 25.10
C GLY A 332 -16.22 23.31 24.08
N SER A 333 -15.62 24.40 24.56
CA SER A 333 -15.09 25.49 23.72
C SER A 333 -13.60 25.36 23.39
N ASP A 334 -12.94 24.32 23.85
CA ASP A 334 -11.52 24.08 23.62
C ASP A 334 -11.30 23.47 22.22
N LEU A 335 -10.78 24.28 21.30
CA LEU A 335 -10.54 23.87 19.92
C LEU A 335 -9.51 22.75 19.82
N SER A 336 -8.45 22.76 20.62
CA SER A 336 -7.42 21.71 20.61
C SER A 336 -7.98 20.35 21.01
N LYS A 337 -8.88 20.33 22.00
CA LYS A 337 -9.60 19.10 22.38
C LYS A 337 -10.55 18.64 21.29
N ARG A 338 -11.19 19.57 20.61
CA ARG A 338 -12.08 19.26 19.48
C ARG A 338 -11.31 18.63 18.33
N ASP A 339 -10.22 19.26 17.91
CA ASP A 339 -9.36 18.74 16.85
C ASP A 339 -8.81 17.34 17.20
N PHE A 340 -8.47 17.15 18.48
CA PHE A 340 -8.07 15.83 18.99
C PHE A 340 -9.19 14.79 18.85
N VAL A 341 -10.42 15.11 19.25
CA VAL A 341 -11.57 14.20 19.12
C VAL A 341 -11.85 13.87 17.66
N ASP A 342 -11.73 14.85 16.76
CA ASP A 342 -11.92 14.64 15.32
C ASP A 342 -10.85 13.75 14.71
N ALA A 343 -9.60 13.87 15.16
CA ALA A 343 -8.46 13.06 14.71
C ALA A 343 -8.33 11.69 15.39
N LEU A 344 -9.03 11.48 16.55
CA LEU A 344 -8.89 10.25 17.32
C LEU A 344 -9.35 9.02 16.55
N THR A 345 -8.48 8.01 16.48
CA THR A 345 -8.81 6.70 15.94
C THR A 345 -9.70 5.93 16.92
N ILE A 346 -10.96 5.73 16.56
CA ILE A 346 -11.93 4.91 17.30
C ILE A 346 -12.21 3.66 16.49
N VAL A 347 -11.93 2.49 17.05
CA VAL A 347 -11.95 1.19 16.34
C VAL A 347 -13.08 0.32 16.89
N PRO A 348 -14.19 0.13 16.15
CA PRO A 348 -15.25 -0.80 16.52
C PRO A 348 -14.81 -2.23 16.23
N MET A 349 -14.71 -3.05 17.26
CA MET A 349 -14.24 -4.44 17.15
C MET A 349 -15.31 -5.40 16.59
N GLY A 350 -16.59 -5.04 16.67
CA GLY A 350 -17.72 -5.88 16.25
C GLY A 350 -18.06 -7.00 17.24
N CYS A 351 -17.38 -7.04 18.36
CA CYS A 351 -17.59 -7.96 19.45
C CYS A 351 -17.07 -7.36 20.75
N LYS A 352 -17.34 -8.02 21.89
CA LYS A 352 -16.78 -7.59 23.19
C LYS A 352 -15.27 -7.50 23.10
N VAL A 353 -14.71 -6.36 23.47
CA VAL A 353 -13.27 -6.12 23.41
C VAL A 353 -12.58 -7.06 24.41
N GLY A 354 -11.91 -8.07 23.90
CA GLY A 354 -11.11 -9.01 24.67
C GLY A 354 -9.64 -8.61 24.76
N GLU A 355 -8.80 -9.49 25.27
CA GLU A 355 -7.37 -9.25 25.46
C GLU A 355 -6.57 -9.25 24.14
N TRP A 356 -6.97 -10.06 23.14
CA TRP A 356 -6.15 -10.30 21.95
C TRP A 356 -5.74 -9.03 21.16
N PRO A 357 -6.61 -7.99 20.97
CA PRO A 357 -6.15 -6.79 20.27
C PRO A 357 -5.16 -5.99 21.11
N VAL A 358 -5.25 -6.09 22.43
CA VAL A 358 -4.28 -5.47 23.35
C VAL A 358 -2.95 -6.21 23.31
N GLN A 359 -2.98 -7.55 23.28
CA GLN A 359 -1.77 -8.38 23.07
C GLN A 359 -1.06 -8.02 21.76
N LEU A 360 -1.81 -7.75 20.69
CA LEU A 360 -1.22 -7.30 19.43
C LEU A 360 -0.60 -5.90 19.53
N LEU A 361 -1.32 -4.94 20.14
CA LEU A 361 -1.01 -3.52 20.06
C LEU A 361 -0.16 -2.99 21.22
N ALA A 362 -0.14 -3.69 22.36
CA ALA A 362 0.48 -3.21 23.60
C ALA A 362 1.11 -4.31 24.46
N SER A 363 1.62 -5.39 23.84
CA SER A 363 2.42 -6.37 24.59
C SER A 363 3.56 -5.67 25.33
N PRO A 364 3.77 -5.93 26.65
CA PRO A 364 4.76 -5.23 27.46
C PRO A 364 6.18 -5.30 26.86
N GLY A 365 6.83 -4.15 26.69
CA GLY A 365 8.15 -4.02 26.06
C GLY A 365 8.15 -4.13 24.53
N TYR A 366 6.95 -4.27 23.93
CA TYR A 366 6.78 -4.39 22.48
C TYR A 366 5.58 -3.59 21.97
N GLU A 367 5.28 -2.48 22.63
CA GLU A 367 4.11 -1.68 22.36
C GLU A 367 4.14 -1.10 20.94
N LEU A 368 3.06 -1.33 20.19
CA LEU A 368 2.78 -0.69 18.90
C LEU A 368 2.01 0.62 19.08
N ALA A 369 1.19 0.74 20.12
CA ALA A 369 0.47 1.96 20.47
C ALA A 369 1.00 2.54 21.78
N THR A 370 0.98 3.87 21.91
CA THR A 370 1.41 4.57 23.13
C THR A 370 0.33 4.59 24.19
N ARG A 371 -0.94 4.73 23.78
CA ARG A 371 -2.10 4.69 24.70
C ARG A 371 -3.30 4.04 24.02
N ILE A 372 -3.91 3.10 24.73
CA ILE A 372 -5.13 2.41 24.31
C ILE A 372 -6.19 2.60 25.41
N ALA A 373 -7.28 3.24 25.07
CA ALA A 373 -8.48 3.24 25.88
C ALA A 373 -9.45 2.17 25.38
N ILE A 374 -10.00 1.38 26.28
CA ILE A 374 -10.98 0.33 25.96
C ILE A 374 -12.31 0.74 26.58
N LEU A 375 -13.30 1.05 25.74
CA LEU A 375 -14.68 1.25 26.18
C LEU A 375 -15.46 -0.04 25.98
N ARG A 376 -15.94 -0.62 27.08
CA ARG A 376 -16.66 -1.90 27.01
C ARG A 376 -17.80 -1.97 28.00
N ASP A 377 -18.77 -2.82 27.68
CA ASP A 377 -19.90 -3.12 28.53
C ASP A 377 -19.49 -4.16 29.61
N THR A 378 -19.96 -3.96 30.85
CA THR A 378 -19.79 -4.97 31.89
C THR A 378 -20.72 -6.16 31.70
N ASP A 379 -21.94 -5.92 31.16
CA ASP A 379 -23.08 -6.85 31.10
C ASP A 379 -23.53 -7.35 32.49
N ASP A 380 -22.97 -6.81 33.55
CA ASP A 380 -23.27 -7.20 34.91
C ASP A 380 -24.47 -6.39 35.45
N ARG A 381 -25.45 -7.11 35.91
CA ARG A 381 -26.71 -6.59 36.50
C ARG A 381 -26.92 -7.08 37.95
N SER A 382 -25.90 -7.69 38.52
CA SER A 382 -25.95 -8.20 39.89
C SER A 382 -26.05 -7.11 40.95
N GLY A 383 -25.85 -5.82 40.58
CA GLY A 383 -25.72 -4.69 41.48
C GLY A 383 -24.35 -4.55 42.13
N ALA A 384 -23.38 -5.42 41.72
CA ALA A 384 -21.99 -5.24 42.12
C ALA A 384 -21.35 -4.05 41.42
N PRO A 385 -20.35 -3.41 42.03
CA PRO A 385 -19.59 -2.35 41.35
C PRO A 385 -18.95 -2.89 40.06
N ALA A 386 -18.90 -2.04 39.04
CA ALA A 386 -18.17 -2.36 37.80
C ALA A 386 -16.71 -2.71 38.11
N SER A 387 -16.21 -3.81 37.53
CA SER A 387 -14.84 -4.26 37.73
C SER A 387 -14.13 -4.48 36.39
N ASP A 388 -12.87 -4.09 36.34
CA ASP A 388 -12.02 -4.31 35.20
C ASP A 388 -11.84 -5.81 34.90
N PRO A 389 -11.63 -6.18 33.63
CA PRO A 389 -11.28 -7.57 33.30
C PRO A 389 -9.93 -7.95 33.91
N SER A 390 -9.83 -9.20 34.40
CA SER A 390 -8.64 -9.66 35.14
C SER A 390 -7.32 -9.52 34.40
N TRP A 391 -7.33 -9.63 33.07
CA TRP A 391 -6.15 -9.51 32.23
C TRP A 391 -5.60 -8.09 32.12
N ILE A 392 -6.35 -7.04 32.49
CA ILE A 392 -5.88 -5.65 32.36
C ILE A 392 -4.65 -5.37 33.20
N THR A 393 -4.49 -6.07 34.33
CA THR A 393 -3.37 -5.91 35.27
C THR A 393 -2.02 -6.32 34.67
N THR A 394 -2.01 -7.04 33.56
CA THR A 394 -0.81 -7.41 32.81
C THR A 394 -0.16 -6.20 32.13
N TYR A 395 -0.94 -5.15 31.88
CA TYR A 395 -0.53 -3.97 31.12
C TYR A 395 -0.32 -2.77 32.01
N SER A 396 0.62 -1.89 31.61
CA SER A 396 0.79 -0.60 32.30
C SER A 396 -0.48 0.25 32.15
N ALA A 397 -0.95 0.82 33.24
CA ALA A 397 -2.07 1.74 33.22
C ALA A 397 -1.77 3.08 32.45
N GLU A 398 -0.51 3.34 32.13
CA GLU A 398 -0.12 4.45 31.25
C GLU A 398 -0.36 4.11 29.77
N THR A 399 -0.27 2.81 29.42
CA THR A 399 -0.42 2.32 28.05
C THR A 399 -1.83 1.81 27.76
N VAL A 400 -2.48 1.13 28.73
CA VAL A 400 -3.81 0.51 28.51
C VAL A 400 -4.71 0.77 29.70
N ARG A 401 -5.93 1.29 29.43
CA ARG A 401 -6.99 1.43 30.45
C ARG A 401 -8.33 0.98 29.92
N CYS A 402 -9.13 0.35 30.81
CA CYS A 402 -10.55 0.10 30.56
C CYS A 402 -11.41 1.22 31.13
N PHE A 403 -12.46 1.55 30.42
CA PHE A 403 -13.53 2.44 30.80
C PHE A 403 -14.84 1.67 30.60
N LEU A 404 -15.62 1.54 31.64
CA LEU A 404 -16.70 0.55 31.69
C LEU A 404 -18.06 1.20 31.59
N ASN A 405 -18.84 0.83 30.60
CA ASN A 405 -20.29 1.05 30.60
C ASN A 405 -20.93 0.05 31.55
N HIS A 406 -21.74 0.50 32.48
CA HIS A 406 -22.37 -0.39 33.45
C HIS A 406 -23.90 -0.19 33.50
N PRO A 407 -24.70 -1.21 33.20
CA PRO A 407 -24.30 -2.52 32.66
C PRO A 407 -23.92 -2.48 31.17
N THR A 408 -24.52 -1.55 30.38
CA THR A 408 -24.26 -1.32 28.93
C THR A 408 -24.23 0.18 28.65
N LEU A 409 -23.89 0.55 27.41
CA LEU A 409 -23.74 1.94 27.00
C LEU A 409 -25.02 2.76 27.22
N GLU A 410 -26.20 2.25 26.79
CA GLU A 410 -27.45 3.01 26.78
C GLU A 410 -27.87 3.46 28.20
N PRO A 411 -27.90 2.61 29.23
CA PRO A 411 -28.14 3.06 30.60
C PRO A 411 -27.04 3.95 31.14
N ALA A 412 -25.78 3.72 30.80
CA ALA A 412 -24.64 4.48 31.32
C ALA A 412 -24.64 5.95 30.86
N ILE A 413 -25.18 6.26 29.67
CA ILE A 413 -25.28 7.61 29.13
C ILE A 413 -26.59 8.33 29.48
N THR A 414 -27.52 7.67 30.18
CA THR A 414 -28.87 8.22 30.45
C THR A 414 -28.86 9.31 31.49
N VAL A 415 -28.04 9.15 32.54
CA VAL A 415 -28.05 10.10 33.70
C VAL A 415 -27.66 11.50 33.25
N GLY A 416 -28.55 12.46 33.48
CA GLY A 416 -28.39 13.85 33.08
C GLY A 416 -28.69 14.14 31.61
N ASN A 417 -29.02 13.10 30.81
CA ASN A 417 -29.37 13.17 29.40
C ASN A 417 -30.80 12.67 29.13
N GLU A 418 -31.65 12.58 30.17
CA GLU A 418 -32.98 12.00 30.07
C GLU A 418 -33.83 12.62 28.97
N GLY A 419 -33.73 13.94 28.76
CA GLY A 419 -34.42 14.65 27.68
C GLY A 419 -33.93 14.24 26.29
N LEU A 420 -32.61 14.15 26.09
CA LEU A 420 -32.02 13.71 24.82
C LEU A 420 -32.37 12.26 24.50
N VAL A 421 -32.38 11.41 25.55
CA VAL A 421 -32.76 9.99 25.42
C VAL A 421 -34.26 9.88 25.09
N ALA A 422 -35.13 10.68 25.71
CA ALA A 422 -36.56 10.72 25.38
C ALA A 422 -36.80 11.09 23.92
N ASP A 423 -36.16 12.18 23.48
CA ASP A 423 -36.28 12.67 22.10
C ASP A 423 -35.79 11.60 21.09
N ALA A 424 -34.67 10.94 21.39
CA ALA A 424 -34.13 9.87 20.54
C ALA A 424 -35.05 8.64 20.50
N LEU A 425 -35.58 8.21 21.63
CA LEU A 425 -36.56 7.09 21.68
C LEU A 425 -37.82 7.41 20.88
N ALA A 426 -38.36 8.62 21.05
CA ALA A 426 -39.53 9.06 20.30
C ALA A 426 -39.26 9.13 18.80
N ALA A 427 -38.10 9.63 18.40
CA ALA A 427 -37.71 9.74 16.99
C ALA A 427 -37.65 8.36 16.27
N VAL A 428 -37.30 7.31 17.00
CA VAL A 428 -37.28 5.94 16.46
C VAL A 428 -38.55 5.14 16.77
N GLY A 429 -39.57 5.76 17.38
CA GLY A 429 -40.83 5.10 17.69
C GLY A 429 -40.76 4.03 18.77
N LEU A 430 -39.77 4.13 19.67
CA LEU A 430 -39.67 3.27 20.84
C LEU A 430 -40.46 3.88 22.01
N PRO A 431 -41.01 3.05 22.93
CA PRO A 431 -41.70 3.56 24.12
C PRO A 431 -40.73 4.40 24.95
N VAL A 432 -41.22 5.54 25.44
CA VAL A 432 -40.46 6.40 26.35
C VAL A 432 -40.85 6.06 27.78
N PRO A 433 -39.95 5.45 28.59
CA PRO A 433 -40.26 5.10 29.97
C PRO A 433 -40.54 6.35 30.83
N SER A 434 -41.44 6.21 31.84
CA SER A 434 -41.71 7.26 32.80
C SER A 434 -41.71 6.72 34.23
N PRO A 435 -40.70 7.05 35.05
CA PRO A 435 -39.56 7.94 34.78
C PRO A 435 -38.49 7.31 33.87
N ILE A 436 -37.71 8.13 33.17
CA ILE A 436 -36.52 7.67 32.45
C ILE A 436 -35.40 7.47 33.47
N THR A 437 -35.00 6.24 33.65
CA THR A 437 -33.91 5.83 34.53
C THR A 437 -32.97 4.87 33.82
N PRO A 438 -31.72 4.72 34.23
CA PRO A 438 -30.81 3.72 33.65
C PRO A 438 -31.39 2.31 33.63
N GLY A 439 -32.06 1.88 34.71
CA GLY A 439 -32.72 0.59 34.79
C GLY A 439 -33.85 0.41 33.77
N ALA A 440 -34.72 1.46 33.63
CA ALA A 440 -35.80 1.40 32.64
C ALA A 440 -35.28 1.37 31.20
N ILE A 441 -34.16 2.01 30.93
CA ILE A 441 -33.49 2.00 29.62
C ILE A 441 -32.81 0.63 29.37
N ASP A 442 -32.14 0.04 30.37
CA ASP A 442 -31.61 -1.30 30.27
C ASP A 442 -32.72 -2.33 29.97
N ASP A 443 -33.82 -2.29 30.69
CA ASP A 443 -34.95 -3.17 30.46
C ASP A 443 -35.59 -2.97 29.08
N LEU A 444 -35.67 -1.76 28.57
CA LEU A 444 -36.17 -1.47 27.24
C LEU A 444 -35.30 -2.12 26.16
N PHE A 445 -33.99 -1.93 26.23
CA PHE A 445 -33.06 -2.44 25.21
C PHE A 445 -32.77 -3.95 25.34
N ARG A 446 -33.09 -4.55 26.47
CA ARG A 446 -33.06 -6.03 26.61
C ARG A 446 -34.24 -6.70 25.94
N ASN A 447 -35.37 -6.04 25.89
CA ASN A 447 -36.62 -6.58 25.45
C ASN A 447 -37.05 -6.07 24.06
N ILE A 448 -37.72 -4.91 24.05
CA ILE A 448 -38.37 -4.36 22.85
C ILE A 448 -37.38 -3.67 21.92
N GLY A 449 -36.38 -3.01 22.45
CA GLY A 449 -35.46 -2.15 21.71
C GLY A 449 -34.20 -2.86 21.22
N ARG A 450 -34.02 -4.15 21.47
CA ARG A 450 -32.78 -4.88 21.21
C ARG A 450 -32.25 -4.71 19.79
N ASP A 451 -33.11 -4.89 18.81
CA ASP A 451 -32.74 -4.84 17.38
C ASP A 451 -32.69 -3.39 16.84
N ARG A 452 -33.03 -2.41 17.69
CA ARG A 452 -33.12 -0.99 17.32
C ARG A 452 -32.06 -0.13 18.00
N LYS A 453 -31.08 -0.73 18.65
CA LYS A 453 -29.97 -0.01 19.30
C LYS A 453 -29.23 0.92 18.35
N GLY A 454 -28.99 0.46 17.11
CA GLY A 454 -28.31 1.27 16.07
C GLY A 454 -29.11 2.52 15.68
N GLU A 455 -30.43 2.37 15.47
CA GLU A 455 -31.32 3.49 15.14
C GLU A 455 -31.40 4.49 16.29
N PHE A 456 -31.52 3.97 17.52
CA PHE A 456 -31.51 4.81 18.72
C PHE A 456 -30.21 5.58 18.88
N ALA A 457 -29.06 4.91 18.74
CA ALA A 457 -27.76 5.57 18.84
C ALA A 457 -27.58 6.65 17.77
N PHE A 458 -28.05 6.41 16.55
CA PHE A 458 -28.02 7.41 15.49
C PHE A 458 -28.95 8.61 15.81
N ALA A 459 -30.17 8.36 16.29
CA ALA A 459 -31.07 9.42 16.71
C ALA A 459 -30.51 10.22 17.90
N LEU A 460 -29.91 9.53 18.89
CA LEU A 460 -29.28 10.19 20.04
C LEU A 460 -28.07 11.03 19.63
N ALA A 461 -27.27 10.56 18.69
CA ALA A 461 -26.18 11.35 18.12
C ALA A 461 -26.71 12.65 17.48
N GLY A 462 -27.81 12.58 16.74
CA GLY A 462 -28.47 13.73 16.12
C GLY A 462 -29.02 14.72 17.17
N THR A 463 -29.71 14.24 18.20
CA THR A 463 -30.23 15.09 19.28
C THR A 463 -29.11 15.73 20.09
N THR A 464 -28.04 15.02 20.35
CA THR A 464 -26.82 15.52 21.01
C THR A 464 -26.16 16.61 20.17
N GLN A 465 -26.00 16.41 18.87
CA GLN A 465 -25.44 17.40 17.96
C GLN A 465 -26.32 18.67 17.89
N ALA A 466 -27.63 18.50 17.82
CA ALA A 466 -28.58 19.64 17.83
C ALA A 466 -28.52 20.42 19.17
N ALA A 467 -28.38 19.73 20.28
CA ALA A 467 -28.21 20.34 21.58
C ALA A 467 -26.92 21.17 21.67
N LEU A 468 -25.80 20.64 21.20
CA LEU A 468 -24.51 21.34 21.13
C LEU A 468 -24.61 22.59 20.25
N ALA A 469 -25.22 22.48 19.07
CA ALA A 469 -25.44 23.61 18.17
C ALA A 469 -26.32 24.72 18.79
N ALA A 470 -27.26 24.33 19.67
CA ALA A 470 -28.11 25.25 20.43
C ALA A 470 -27.44 25.77 21.72
N GLY A 471 -26.18 25.51 21.97
CA GLY A 471 -25.43 25.91 23.16
C GLY A 471 -25.82 25.14 24.42
N ARG A 472 -26.50 24.01 24.30
CA ARG A 472 -26.88 23.12 25.41
C ARG A 472 -25.94 21.92 25.42
N ALA A 473 -24.98 21.91 26.35
CA ALA A 473 -24.04 20.81 26.44
C ALA A 473 -24.71 19.56 27.04
N PRO A 474 -24.62 18.38 26.37
CA PRO A 474 -24.98 17.11 26.99
C PRO A 474 -24.10 16.82 28.20
N VAL A 475 -24.63 16.07 29.16
CA VAL A 475 -23.83 15.56 30.26
C VAL A 475 -22.93 14.43 29.77
N VAL A 476 -21.62 14.64 29.85
CA VAL A 476 -20.65 13.61 29.49
C VAL A 476 -20.50 12.66 30.70
N PRO A 477 -20.75 11.35 30.56
CA PRO A 477 -20.54 10.41 31.65
C PRO A 477 -19.10 10.41 32.15
N ASP A 478 -18.89 10.28 33.47
CA ASP A 478 -17.55 10.38 34.08
C ASP A 478 -16.52 9.46 33.48
N HIS A 479 -16.88 8.20 33.17
CA HIS A 479 -15.98 7.24 32.57
C HIS A 479 -15.60 7.63 31.13
N VAL A 480 -16.50 8.25 30.37
CA VAL A 480 -16.24 8.77 29.01
C VAL A 480 -15.35 10.01 29.07
N ALA A 481 -15.61 10.93 30.02
CA ALA A 481 -14.74 12.09 30.25
C ALA A 481 -13.33 11.68 30.67
N ALA A 482 -13.21 10.66 31.53
CA ALA A 482 -11.93 10.07 31.94
C ALA A 482 -11.20 9.40 30.77
N LEU A 483 -11.92 8.73 29.86
CA LEU A 483 -11.36 8.14 28.63
C LEU A 483 -10.68 9.20 27.76
N PHE A 484 -11.39 10.31 27.47
CA PHE A 484 -10.81 11.38 26.67
C PHE A 484 -9.64 12.06 27.38
N SER A 485 -9.76 12.29 28.68
CA SER A 485 -8.67 12.88 29.49
C SER A 485 -7.43 11.99 29.52
N TYR A 486 -7.60 10.67 29.51
CA TYR A 486 -6.50 9.70 29.44
C TYR A 486 -5.80 9.72 28.08
N LEU A 487 -6.56 9.81 26.99
CA LEU A 487 -6.00 9.80 25.62
C LEU A 487 -5.43 11.16 25.22
N TYR A 488 -5.94 12.26 25.77
CA TYR A 488 -5.54 13.62 25.36
C TYR A 488 -4.10 13.95 25.81
N PRO A 489 -3.25 14.53 24.92
CA PRO A 489 -1.84 14.79 25.22
C PRO A 489 -1.55 16.10 25.96
N ALA A 490 -2.40 16.54 26.86
CA ALA A 490 -2.36 17.87 27.48
C ALA A 490 -1.02 18.33 28.08
N ASN A 491 -0.09 17.40 28.36
CA ASN A 491 1.20 17.72 28.97
C ASN A 491 2.40 17.53 28.02
N GLU A 492 2.18 17.18 26.75
CA GLU A 492 3.28 16.95 25.78
C GLU A 492 3.46 18.15 24.81
N VAL A 493 2.57 19.13 24.84
CA VAL A 493 2.61 20.36 24.01
C VAL A 493 3.13 21.56 24.82
N GLY A 494 3.91 21.33 25.87
CA GLY A 494 4.54 22.35 26.69
C GLY A 494 6.00 22.54 26.33
N ASP A 495 6.32 23.69 25.71
CA ASP A 495 7.67 24.29 25.57
C ASP A 495 8.48 23.99 24.32
N THR A 496 7.91 24.36 23.15
CA THR A 496 8.74 24.83 22.05
C THR A 496 8.37 26.27 21.69
N THR A 497 8.61 27.21 22.60
CA THR A 497 8.88 28.57 22.18
C THR A 497 10.25 28.57 21.52
N PRO A 498 10.37 28.92 20.23
CA PRO A 498 11.69 29.12 19.65
C PRO A 498 12.33 30.29 20.37
N ASP A 499 13.46 30.02 21.00
CA ASP A 499 14.31 31.05 21.64
C ASP A 499 14.77 32.01 20.55
N ALA A 500 14.11 33.15 20.48
CA ALA A 500 14.42 34.25 19.57
C ALA A 500 15.59 35.09 20.14
N THR A 501 16.76 34.45 20.35
CA THR A 501 18.00 35.17 20.64
C THR A 501 19.21 34.34 20.24
N SER A 502 19.63 34.45 18.97
CA SER A 502 21.06 34.52 18.60
C SER A 502 21.20 34.95 17.14
N THR A 503 20.93 36.23 16.89
CA THR A 503 21.63 36.95 15.82
C THR A 503 22.89 37.52 16.44
N SER A 504 24.06 36.98 16.09
CA SER A 504 25.33 37.70 15.89
C SER A 504 26.46 36.69 15.66
N HIS A 505 26.86 36.48 14.52
CA HIS A 505 28.15 36.64 13.83
C HIS A 505 28.23 35.77 12.59
#